data_45108d8d3e64bc601336496b4e3069bd
#
_entry.id   45108d8d3e64bc601336496b4e3069bd
#
_cell.length_a   1.000
_cell.length_b   1.000
_cell.length_c   1.000
_cell.angle_alpha   90.00
_cell.angle_beta   90.00
_cell.angle_gamma   90.00
#
_symmetry.space_group_name_H-M   'P 1'
#
loop_
_entity.id
_entity.type
_entity.pdbx_description
1 polymer ?
#
loop_
_entity_poly.entity_id
_entity_poly.type
_entity_poly.pdbx_seq_one_letter_code
_entity_poly.pdbx_strand_id
1 'polypeptide(L)'
;MNAMLIVAIVIAIIGTIPVIIRKKLLKNYLTLLHNNDIKAIKDLMATKLAKICIPPFNREYLLLNAYLKLNDDKQIDTQVNNIIDHVPMNSKQKSVLAKSVFYIY
;
A
#
# COMPACT_ATOMS: atom_id res chain seq x y z
N MET A 1 -3.23 -23.35 -33.30
CA MET A 1 -2.53 -22.88 -32.11
C MET A 1 -2.67 -23.90 -31.00
N ASN A 2 -1.60 -24.23 -30.32
CA ASN A 2 -1.58 -25.26 -29.28
C ASN A 2 -2.33 -24.72 -28.03
N ALA A 3 -3.21 -25.56 -27.45
CA ALA A 3 -3.98 -25.19 -26.24
C ALA A 3 -3.07 -24.82 -25.07
N MET A 4 -1.93 -25.48 -24.90
CA MET A 4 -0.95 -25.16 -23.85
C MET A 4 -0.35 -23.78 -24.02
N LEU A 5 -0.11 -23.33 -25.27
CA LEU A 5 0.39 -21.99 -25.54
C LEU A 5 -0.63 -20.93 -25.14
N ILE A 6 -1.92 -21.16 -25.43
CA ILE A 6 -3.00 -20.25 -25.05
C ILE A 6 -3.10 -20.16 -23.53
N VAL A 7 -3.03 -21.26 -22.80
CA VAL A 7 -3.08 -21.28 -21.32
C VAL A 7 -1.89 -20.52 -20.75
N ALA A 8 -0.68 -20.71 -21.30
CA ALA A 8 0.52 -19.99 -20.84
C ALA A 8 0.37 -18.48 -21.04
N ILE A 9 -0.17 -18.03 -22.17
CA ILE A 9 -0.43 -16.61 -22.44
C ILE A 9 -1.45 -16.05 -21.46
N VAL A 10 -2.55 -16.75 -21.19
CA VAL A 10 -3.59 -16.33 -20.25
C VAL A 10 -3.01 -16.18 -18.84
N ILE A 11 -2.20 -17.16 -18.38
CA ILE A 11 -1.55 -17.10 -17.08
C ILE A 11 -0.59 -15.90 -17.00
N ALA A 12 0.19 -15.66 -18.04
CA ALA A 12 1.10 -14.54 -18.12
C ALA A 12 0.36 -13.20 -18.04
N ILE A 13 -0.77 -13.07 -18.75
CA ILE A 13 -1.60 -11.86 -18.73
C ILE A 13 -2.19 -11.65 -17.33
N ILE A 14 -2.77 -12.68 -16.71
CA ILE A 14 -3.34 -12.61 -15.37
C ILE A 14 -2.25 -12.26 -14.35
N GLY A 15 -1.05 -12.81 -14.48
CA GLY A 15 0.08 -12.53 -13.60
C GLY A 15 0.63 -11.12 -13.73
N THR A 16 0.57 -10.52 -14.93
CA THR A 16 1.10 -9.16 -15.17
C THR A 16 0.10 -8.05 -14.87
N ILE A 17 -1.21 -8.29 -15.05
CA ILE A 17 -2.25 -7.27 -14.80
C ILE A 17 -2.18 -6.70 -13.37
N PRO A 18 -2.10 -7.51 -12.29
CA PRO A 18 -1.99 -6.96 -10.93
C PRO A 18 -0.75 -6.08 -10.73
N VAL A 19 0.38 -6.41 -11.36
CA VAL A 19 1.61 -5.63 -11.27
C VAL A 19 1.45 -4.28 -11.97
N ILE A 20 0.85 -4.25 -13.16
CA ILE A 20 0.58 -3.03 -13.93
C ILE A 20 -0.37 -2.12 -13.14
N ILE A 21 -1.46 -2.67 -12.61
CA ILE A 21 -2.42 -1.93 -11.80
C ILE A 21 -1.76 -1.37 -10.54
N ARG A 22 -0.93 -2.17 -9.86
CA ARG A 22 -0.19 -1.74 -8.67
C ARG A 22 0.73 -0.55 -8.98
N LYS A 23 1.47 -0.60 -10.08
CA LYS A 23 2.33 0.51 -10.51
C LYS A 23 1.53 1.78 -10.76
N LYS A 24 0.36 1.65 -11.40
CA LYS A 24 -0.54 2.78 -11.65
C LYS A 24 -1.09 3.36 -10.35
N LEU A 25 -1.50 2.51 -9.42
CA LEU A 25 -1.98 2.92 -8.10
C LEU A 25 -0.88 3.64 -7.32
N LEU A 26 0.35 3.13 -7.33
CA LEU A 26 1.48 3.77 -6.66
C LEU A 26 1.82 5.12 -7.29
N LYS A 27 1.74 5.24 -8.60
CA LYS A 27 1.94 6.51 -9.29
C LYS A 27 0.89 7.54 -8.88
N ASN A 28 -0.38 7.14 -8.81
CA ASN A 28 -1.45 8.01 -8.32
C ASN A 28 -1.22 8.40 -6.86
N TYR A 29 -0.81 7.45 -6.02
CA TYR A 29 -0.48 7.71 -4.62
C TYR A 29 0.62 8.77 -4.51
N LEU A 30 1.71 8.64 -5.28
CA LEU A 30 2.81 9.61 -5.24
C LEU A 30 2.37 11.01 -5.67
N THR A 31 1.49 11.10 -6.66
CA THR A 31 0.92 12.38 -7.09
C THR A 31 0.09 13.02 -5.98
N LEU A 32 -0.77 12.25 -5.34
CA LEU A 32 -1.60 12.73 -4.23
C LEU A 32 -0.76 13.09 -3.02
N LEU A 33 0.30 12.33 -2.75
CA LEU A 33 1.24 12.62 -1.67
C LEU A 33 1.96 13.94 -1.90
N HIS A 34 2.39 14.19 -3.14
CA HIS A 34 3.02 15.46 -3.53
C HIS A 34 2.07 16.64 -3.30
N ASN A 35 0.78 16.45 -3.57
CA ASN A 35 -0.26 17.47 -3.39
C ASN A 35 -0.77 17.55 -1.95
N ASN A 36 -0.29 16.71 -1.03
CA ASN A 36 -0.75 16.64 0.37
C ASN A 36 -2.25 16.36 0.50
N ASP A 37 -2.82 15.60 -0.45
CA ASP A 37 -4.25 15.29 -0.46
C ASP A 37 -4.52 13.98 0.30
N ILE A 38 -4.56 14.08 1.62
CA ILE A 38 -4.70 12.90 2.49
C ILE A 38 -6.07 12.21 2.33
N LYS A 39 -7.12 12.98 2.08
CA LYS A 39 -8.45 12.41 1.88
C LYS A 39 -8.49 11.55 0.61
N ALA A 40 -7.91 12.04 -0.47
CA ALA A 40 -7.82 11.28 -1.72
C ALA A 40 -6.94 10.04 -1.57
N ILE A 41 -5.87 10.10 -0.76
CA ILE A 41 -5.03 8.93 -0.47
C ILE A 41 -5.85 7.88 0.30
N LYS A 42 -6.60 8.27 1.32
CA LYS A 42 -7.49 7.35 2.05
C LYS A 42 -8.50 6.69 1.11
N ASP A 43 -9.13 7.47 0.26
CA ASP A 43 -10.10 6.97 -0.70
C ASP A 43 -9.46 6.01 -1.71
N LEU A 44 -8.25 6.33 -2.19
CA LEU A 44 -7.50 5.45 -3.09
C LEU A 44 -7.18 4.11 -2.43
N MET A 45 -6.71 4.11 -1.18
CA MET A 45 -6.37 2.89 -0.44
C MET A 45 -7.61 2.06 -0.07
N ALA A 46 -8.78 2.67 -0.02
CA ALA A 46 -10.05 2.00 0.25
C ALA A 46 -10.70 1.40 -0.99
N THR A 47 -10.18 1.67 -2.19
CA THR A 47 -10.75 1.12 -3.42
C THR A 47 -10.59 -0.40 -3.48
N LYS A 48 -11.50 -1.04 -4.20
CA LYS A 48 -11.48 -2.49 -4.39
C LYS A 48 -10.19 -2.94 -5.08
N LEU A 49 -9.72 -2.19 -6.06
CA LEU A 49 -8.48 -2.47 -6.78
C LEU A 49 -7.26 -2.42 -5.86
N ALA A 50 -7.18 -1.40 -5.00
CA ALA A 50 -6.09 -1.30 -4.04
C ALA A 50 -6.09 -2.47 -3.05
N LYS A 51 -7.26 -2.87 -2.57
CA LYS A 51 -7.40 -4.01 -1.65
C LYS A 51 -6.98 -5.34 -2.27
N ILE A 52 -7.17 -5.50 -3.57
CA ILE A 52 -6.77 -6.71 -4.30
C ILE A 52 -5.28 -6.69 -4.63
N CYS A 53 -4.76 -5.55 -5.10
CA CYS A 53 -3.42 -5.45 -5.68
C CYS A 53 -2.33 -5.08 -4.67
N ILE A 54 -2.69 -4.43 -3.56
CA ILE A 54 -1.73 -3.99 -2.54
C ILE A 54 -2.01 -4.74 -1.24
N PRO A 55 -1.02 -5.46 -0.67
CA PRO A 55 -1.20 -6.15 0.61
C PRO A 55 -1.63 -5.22 1.75
N PRO A 56 -2.37 -5.73 2.76
CA PRO A 56 -2.87 -4.88 3.85
C PRO A 56 -1.79 -4.06 4.56
N PHE A 57 -0.65 -4.65 4.89
CA PHE A 57 0.44 -3.93 5.53
C PHE A 57 0.92 -2.77 4.65
N ASN A 58 1.12 -3.02 3.36
CA ASN A 58 1.62 -2.01 2.44
C ASN A 58 0.64 -0.83 2.30
N ARG A 59 -0.65 -1.10 2.23
CA ARG A 59 -1.68 -0.04 2.17
C ARG A 59 -1.65 0.84 3.42
N GLU A 60 -1.62 0.23 4.60
CA GLU A 60 -1.61 0.96 5.85
C GLU A 60 -0.28 1.68 6.07
N TYR A 61 0.83 1.10 5.64
CA TYR A 61 2.14 1.73 5.71
C TYR A 61 2.25 2.95 4.79
N LEU A 62 1.67 2.87 3.59
CA LEU A 62 1.61 4.01 2.67
C LEU A 62 0.80 5.17 3.27
N LEU A 63 -0.29 4.85 3.96
CA LEU A 63 -1.09 5.86 4.65
C LEU A 63 -0.31 6.48 5.81
N LEU A 64 0.45 5.68 6.56
CA LEU A 64 1.34 6.18 7.62
C LEU A 64 2.37 7.16 7.05
N ASN A 65 2.99 6.83 5.93
CA ASN A 65 3.94 7.72 5.26
C ASN A 65 3.32 9.06 4.89
N ALA A 66 2.07 9.07 4.46
CA ALA A 66 1.35 10.30 4.16
C ALA A 66 1.16 11.17 5.42
N TYR A 67 0.78 10.56 6.52
CA TYR A 67 0.66 11.28 7.80
C TYR A 67 2.01 11.82 8.29
N LEU A 68 3.09 11.04 8.12
CA LEU A 68 4.44 11.46 8.47
C LEU A 68 4.86 12.70 7.66
N LYS A 69 4.56 12.71 6.38
CA LYS A 69 4.87 13.86 5.52
C LYS A 69 4.15 15.13 5.98
N LEU A 70 2.92 14.99 6.47
CA LEU A 70 2.12 16.11 6.94
C LEU A 70 2.43 16.51 8.38
N ASN A 71 3.26 15.75 9.09
CA ASN A 71 3.57 15.96 10.52
C ASN A 71 2.33 16.00 11.41
N ASP A 72 1.33 15.18 11.11
CA ASP A 72 0.10 15.07 11.89
C ASP A 72 0.28 14.04 13.00
N ASP A 73 0.81 14.45 14.15
CA ASP A 73 1.20 13.57 15.25
C ASP A 73 0.04 12.70 15.74
N LYS A 74 -1.17 13.26 15.83
CA LYS A 74 -2.34 12.52 16.27
C LYS A 74 -2.70 11.39 15.30
N GLN A 75 -2.68 11.66 14.01
CA GLN A 75 -2.97 10.66 13.00
C GLN A 75 -1.84 9.62 12.89
N ILE A 76 -0.60 10.04 13.09
CA ILE A 76 0.56 9.14 13.13
C ILE A 76 0.36 8.12 14.25
N ASP A 77 0.06 8.55 15.46
CA ASP A 77 -0.17 7.67 16.61
C ASP A 77 -1.33 6.70 16.35
N THR A 78 -2.44 7.22 15.85
CA THR A 78 -3.61 6.42 15.53
C THR A 78 -3.29 5.36 14.49
N GLN A 79 -2.56 5.72 13.44
CA GLN A 79 -2.21 4.82 12.35
C GLN A 79 -1.21 3.75 12.78
N VAL A 80 -0.20 4.10 13.57
CA VAL A 80 0.76 3.13 14.11
C VAL A 80 0.04 2.10 14.96
N ASN A 81 -0.84 2.53 15.86
CA ASN A 81 -1.62 1.63 16.71
C ASN A 81 -2.56 0.75 15.89
N ASN A 82 -3.18 1.30 14.85
CA ASN A 82 -4.03 0.53 13.94
C ASN A 82 -3.25 -0.60 13.25
N ILE A 83 -2.03 -0.31 12.77
CA ILE A 83 -1.19 -1.31 12.14
C ILE A 83 -0.80 -2.40 13.14
N ILE A 84 -0.37 -2.03 14.34
CA ILE A 84 0.04 -2.98 15.37
C ILE A 84 -1.13 -3.88 15.80
N ASP A 85 -2.32 -3.32 15.99
CA ASP A 85 -3.47 -4.04 16.54
C ASP A 85 -4.25 -4.86 15.52
N HIS A 86 -4.27 -4.44 14.24
CA HIS A 86 -5.21 -4.98 13.27
C HIS A 86 -4.59 -5.55 12.01
N VAL A 87 -3.31 -5.27 11.74
CA VAL A 87 -2.66 -5.70 10.50
C VAL A 87 -1.68 -6.84 10.76
N PRO A 88 -1.86 -8.03 10.15
CA PRO A 88 -0.89 -9.11 10.27
C PRO A 88 0.46 -8.70 9.67
N MET A 89 1.54 -8.96 10.39
CA MET A 89 2.90 -8.61 9.96
C MET A 89 3.83 -9.80 10.08
N ASN A 90 4.69 -9.99 9.07
CA ASN A 90 5.84 -10.89 9.18
C ASN A 90 7.01 -10.19 9.90
N SER A 91 8.11 -10.92 10.18
CA SER A 91 9.25 -10.37 10.90
C SER A 91 9.89 -9.17 10.20
N LYS A 92 9.95 -9.20 8.87
CA LYS A 92 10.51 -8.11 8.07
C LYS A 92 9.66 -6.85 8.18
N GLN A 93 8.34 -7.00 8.11
CA GLN A 93 7.40 -5.89 8.21
C GLN A 93 7.41 -5.28 9.61
N LYS A 94 7.50 -6.10 10.66
CA LYS A 94 7.65 -5.63 12.05
C LYS A 94 8.92 -4.79 12.20
N SER A 95 10.03 -5.24 11.60
CA SER A 95 11.29 -4.51 11.63
C SER A 95 11.19 -3.16 10.93
N VAL A 96 10.54 -3.10 9.76
CA VAL A 96 10.32 -1.85 9.01
C VAL A 96 9.48 -0.88 9.84
N LEU A 97 8.40 -1.35 10.44
CA LEU A 97 7.54 -0.52 11.27
C LEU A 97 8.29 -0.01 12.52
N ALA A 98 9.05 -0.86 13.18
CA ALA A 98 9.84 -0.48 14.35
C ALA A 98 10.85 0.61 14.03
N LYS A 99 11.53 0.53 12.90
CA LYS A 99 12.44 1.58 12.43
C LYS A 99 11.72 2.89 12.18
N SER A 100 10.53 2.85 11.56
CA SER A 100 9.72 4.03 11.33
C SER A 100 9.29 4.69 12.64
N VAL A 101 8.86 3.90 13.62
CA VAL A 101 8.47 4.39 14.95
C VAL A 101 9.67 5.01 15.66
N PHE A 102 10.85 4.41 15.53
CA PHE A 102 12.08 4.96 16.13
C PHE A 102 12.39 6.35 15.61
N TYR A 103 12.19 6.62 14.32
CA TYR A 103 12.41 7.95 13.75
C TYR A 103 11.32 8.96 14.10
N ILE A 104 10.11 8.50 14.44
CA ILE A 104 8.99 9.35 14.85
C ILE A 104 9.16 9.83 16.29
N TYR A 105 9.56 8.92 17.16
CA TYR A 105 9.71 9.15 18.60
C TYR A 105 11.16 9.17 19.01
#